data_443275e6b0c9c11d0b2be27ef18ad5ea
#
_entry.id   443275e6b0c9c11d0b2be27ef18ad5ea
#
_cell.length_a   1.000
_cell.length_b   1.000
_cell.length_c   1.000
_cell.angle_alpha   90.00
_cell.angle_beta   90.00
_cell.angle_gamma   90.00
#
_symmetry.space_group_name_H-M   'P 1'
#
loop_
_entity.id
_entity.type
_entity.pdbx_description
1 polymer ?
#
loop_
_entity_poly.entity_id
_entity_poly.type
_entity_poly.pdbx_seq_one_letter_code
_entity_poly.pdbx_strand_id
1 'polypeptide(L)'
;MVVLHICPLSDDLCNGVHNAVPCHVKAQRAYADAALWNLGQPLAIDGLKQNFSADSFSTLPAPYRQPDLVVFHGIYIPRYLSLSKELRSRRIPYVIVPHGALKKGAQQKSRLKKAAANLLLFKRFCNGAAGIQCLTEIEKQESIMGKNLFVAPNGVEMPAVTKASFRTDETHFVYIGRILPFIKGLDLMIQAFALEKDFLREHRCRLDIYGPTEDRGVSFVPEMQAYIRQGGVEDLVSLHSSVVREEKQRVLLDSDIFIQTSRTEGMPMGILEALSYGLPCLVTEGTTFAQTIQGNNAGWNGGTCAQTIAEALCSAVNSRSRFGEMSANAIHMAEDHSWDSAAATAIGHYQECLKER
;
A
#
# COMPACT_ATOMS: atom_id res chain seq x y z
N MET A 1 -3.67 -27.66 0.73
CA MET A 1 -2.71 -26.98 -0.16
C MET A 1 -1.64 -26.33 0.71
N VAL A 2 -0.36 -26.57 0.40
CA VAL A 2 0.79 -25.97 1.07
C VAL A 2 1.29 -24.79 0.24
N VAL A 3 1.26 -23.58 0.78
CA VAL A 3 1.67 -22.35 0.11
C VAL A 3 2.88 -21.75 0.81
N LEU A 4 3.97 -21.55 0.08
CA LEU A 4 5.19 -20.96 0.63
C LEU A 4 5.42 -19.57 0.03
N HIS A 5 5.25 -18.53 0.86
CA HIS A 5 5.60 -17.17 0.49
C HIS A 5 7.10 -16.93 0.66
N ILE A 6 7.72 -16.23 -0.28
CA ILE A 6 9.16 -15.90 -0.24
C ILE A 6 9.33 -14.39 -0.39
N CYS A 7 9.98 -13.76 0.59
CA CYS A 7 10.24 -12.32 0.60
C CYS A 7 11.50 -12.00 1.43
N PRO A 8 12.38 -11.08 1.02
CA PRO A 8 13.38 -10.52 1.91
C PRO A 8 12.74 -9.42 2.77
N LEU A 9 12.35 -9.76 3.98
CA LEU A 9 11.80 -8.79 4.93
C LEU A 9 12.89 -8.18 5.81
N SER A 10 12.66 -6.97 6.26
CA SER A 10 13.38 -6.28 7.31
C SER A 10 12.41 -5.76 8.37
N ASP A 11 12.92 -5.21 9.45
CA ASP A 11 12.18 -4.58 10.54
C ASP A 11 11.65 -3.16 10.22
N ASP A 12 11.80 -2.71 8.98
CA ASP A 12 11.29 -1.41 8.52
C ASP A 12 9.75 -1.40 8.47
N LEU A 13 9.13 -0.93 9.54
CA LEU A 13 7.68 -0.78 9.69
C LEU A 13 7.07 0.28 8.76
N CYS A 14 7.88 1.13 8.13
CA CYS A 14 7.42 2.11 7.15
C CYS A 14 7.35 1.53 5.73
N ASN A 15 7.82 0.30 5.51
CA ASN A 15 7.76 -0.37 4.22
C ASN A 15 6.44 -1.15 4.06
N GLY A 16 5.56 -0.68 3.18
CA GLY A 16 4.26 -1.30 2.96
C GLY A 16 4.30 -2.77 2.54
N VAL A 17 5.34 -3.21 1.81
CA VAL A 17 5.51 -4.63 1.43
C VAL A 17 5.85 -5.47 2.66
N HIS A 18 6.74 -4.96 3.52
CA HIS A 18 7.16 -5.67 4.73
C HIS A 18 6.02 -5.84 5.75
N ASN A 19 5.05 -4.92 5.73
CA ASN A 19 3.83 -5.03 6.54
C ASN A 19 2.78 -5.94 5.90
N ALA A 20 2.59 -5.84 4.59
CA ALA A 20 1.54 -6.59 3.88
C ALA A 20 1.84 -8.09 3.79
N VAL A 21 3.09 -8.49 3.52
CA VAL A 21 3.44 -9.91 3.30
C VAL A 21 3.12 -10.80 4.52
N PRO A 22 3.49 -10.44 5.76
CA PRO A 22 3.07 -11.20 6.94
C PRO A 22 1.56 -11.31 7.09
N CYS A 23 0.82 -10.25 6.79
CA CYS A 23 -0.64 -10.25 6.86
C CYS A 23 -1.26 -11.18 5.81
N HIS A 24 -0.74 -11.19 4.58
CA HIS A 24 -1.12 -12.17 3.56
C HIS A 24 -0.97 -13.61 4.07
N VAL A 25 0.22 -13.94 4.61
CA VAL A 25 0.48 -15.30 5.10
C VAL A 25 -0.45 -15.65 6.25
N LYS A 26 -0.64 -14.76 7.22
CA LYS A 26 -1.54 -14.99 8.36
C LYS A 26 -2.98 -15.26 7.91
N ALA A 27 -3.52 -14.41 7.05
CA ALA A 27 -4.89 -14.53 6.57
C ALA A 27 -5.10 -15.82 5.73
N GLN A 28 -4.14 -16.15 4.86
CA GLN A 28 -4.23 -17.35 4.03
C GLN A 28 -4.17 -18.65 4.85
N ARG A 29 -3.70 -18.61 6.10
CA ARG A 29 -3.71 -19.80 6.99
C ARG A 29 -5.11 -20.31 7.34
N ALA A 30 -6.14 -19.51 7.17
CA ALA A 30 -7.53 -19.96 7.28
C ALA A 30 -7.94 -20.89 6.12
N TYR A 31 -7.27 -20.82 4.98
CA TYR A 31 -7.63 -21.49 3.73
C TYR A 31 -6.59 -22.51 3.25
N ALA A 32 -5.34 -22.39 3.70
CA ALA A 32 -4.21 -23.21 3.27
C ALA A 32 -3.16 -23.36 4.38
N ASP A 33 -2.28 -24.34 4.27
CA ASP A 33 -1.08 -24.40 5.12
C ASP A 33 -0.04 -23.43 4.56
N ALA A 34 -0.16 -22.15 4.97
CA ALA A 34 0.67 -21.06 4.48
C ALA A 34 1.84 -20.77 5.43
N ALA A 35 3.02 -20.51 4.85
CA ALA A 35 4.23 -20.13 5.57
C ALA A 35 5.03 -19.06 4.83
N LEU A 36 5.93 -18.40 5.55
CA LEU A 36 6.86 -17.42 5.04
C LEU A 36 8.30 -17.94 5.11
N TRP A 37 9.00 -17.90 3.98
CA TRP A 37 10.44 -18.00 3.93
C TRP A 37 11.03 -16.61 3.77
N ASN A 38 11.54 -16.06 4.87
CA ASN A 38 12.20 -14.77 4.88
C ASN A 38 13.66 -14.93 4.39
N LEU A 39 14.00 -14.26 3.29
CA LEU A 39 15.36 -14.22 2.73
C LEU A 39 16.21 -13.08 3.33
N GLY A 40 15.63 -12.23 4.15
CA GLY A 40 16.30 -11.17 4.89
C GLY A 40 16.88 -11.66 6.22
N GLN A 41 17.14 -10.74 7.12
CA GLN A 41 17.56 -11.08 8.47
C GLN A 41 16.45 -11.84 9.20
N PRO A 42 16.79 -12.77 10.11
CA PRO A 42 15.79 -13.41 10.96
C PRO A 42 14.95 -12.36 11.68
N LEU A 43 13.64 -12.46 11.55
CA LEU A 43 12.68 -11.49 12.09
C LEU A 43 11.56 -12.24 12.80
N ALA A 44 11.33 -11.92 14.06
CA ALA A 44 10.13 -12.39 14.76
C ALA A 44 8.92 -11.59 14.25
N ILE A 45 7.88 -12.31 13.82
CA ILE A 45 6.64 -11.71 13.34
C ILE A 45 5.52 -12.13 14.28
N ASP A 46 4.95 -11.16 14.98
CA ASP A 46 3.86 -11.41 15.91
C ASP A 46 2.69 -12.14 15.22
N GLY A 47 2.17 -13.18 15.87
CA GLY A 47 1.10 -14.01 15.34
C GLY A 47 1.45 -14.90 14.13
N LEU A 48 2.72 -14.99 13.71
CA LEU A 48 3.18 -15.86 12.60
C LEU A 48 4.34 -16.75 13.02
N LYS A 49 4.04 -17.95 13.54
CA LYS A 49 5.06 -18.96 13.91
C LYS A 49 5.72 -19.61 12.69
N GLN A 50 5.01 -19.71 11.55
CA GLN A 50 5.49 -20.30 10.29
C GLN A 50 6.27 -19.26 9.48
N ASN A 51 7.29 -18.68 10.09
CA ASN A 51 8.25 -17.76 9.49
C ASN A 51 9.64 -18.36 9.64
N PHE A 52 10.28 -18.67 8.51
CA PHE A 52 11.54 -19.41 8.47
C PHE A 52 12.63 -18.59 7.79
N SER A 53 13.85 -18.71 8.29
CA SER A 53 15.07 -18.31 7.59
C SER A 53 15.82 -19.59 7.22
N ALA A 54 16.12 -19.76 5.94
CA ALA A 54 16.71 -20.98 5.41
C ALA A 54 17.64 -20.66 4.22
N ASP A 55 18.61 -21.52 3.97
CA ASP A 55 19.53 -21.36 2.84
C ASP A 55 18.99 -21.98 1.55
N SER A 56 18.16 -23.00 1.67
CA SER A 56 17.60 -23.76 0.55
C SER A 56 16.26 -24.40 0.91
N PHE A 57 15.52 -24.90 -0.08
CA PHE A 57 14.29 -25.67 0.17
C PHE A 57 14.54 -26.91 1.04
N SER A 58 15.70 -27.54 0.95
CA SER A 58 16.02 -28.75 1.71
C SER A 58 16.16 -28.52 3.20
N THR A 59 16.49 -27.29 3.63
CA THR A 59 16.64 -26.90 5.03
C THR A 59 15.37 -26.38 5.68
N LEU A 60 14.30 -26.18 4.90
CA LEU A 60 12.99 -25.83 5.42
C LEU A 60 12.37 -27.02 6.20
N PRO A 61 11.50 -26.78 7.18
CA PRO A 61 10.74 -27.84 7.82
C PRO A 61 9.69 -28.44 6.86
N ALA A 62 9.31 -29.70 7.08
CA ALA A 62 8.14 -30.27 6.40
C ALA A 62 6.85 -29.53 6.86
N PRO A 63 5.85 -29.33 5.97
CA PRO A 63 5.78 -29.77 4.57
C PRO A 63 6.42 -28.79 3.56
N TYR A 64 6.98 -27.66 4.00
CA TYR A 64 7.40 -26.53 3.16
C TYR A 64 8.67 -26.81 2.32
N ARG A 65 9.30 -27.97 2.50
CA ARG A 65 10.37 -28.44 1.58
C ARG A 65 9.85 -28.75 0.18
N GLN A 66 8.56 -29.12 0.08
CA GLN A 66 7.90 -29.47 -1.17
C GLN A 66 6.49 -28.87 -1.18
N PRO A 67 6.38 -27.51 -1.30
CA PRO A 67 5.09 -26.85 -1.33
C PRO A 67 4.34 -27.16 -2.61
N ASP A 68 3.00 -27.06 -2.58
CA ASP A 68 2.17 -27.15 -3.77
C ASP A 68 2.32 -25.90 -4.65
N LEU A 69 2.55 -24.73 -4.02
CA LEU A 69 2.72 -23.44 -4.69
C LEU A 69 3.71 -22.57 -3.92
N VAL A 70 4.51 -21.80 -4.68
CA VAL A 70 5.38 -20.74 -4.13
C VAL A 70 4.88 -19.38 -4.56
N VAL A 71 4.88 -18.39 -3.66
CA VAL A 71 4.51 -17.00 -3.93
C VAL A 71 5.71 -16.10 -3.69
N PHE A 72 6.23 -15.48 -4.75
CA PHE A 72 7.32 -14.51 -4.65
C PHE A 72 6.78 -13.10 -4.51
N HIS A 73 7.22 -12.35 -3.50
CA HIS A 73 6.88 -10.95 -3.31
C HIS A 73 7.99 -10.03 -3.82
N GLY A 74 7.66 -9.22 -4.82
CA GLY A 74 8.63 -8.38 -5.55
C GLY A 74 9.25 -9.10 -6.75
N ILE A 75 10.10 -8.38 -7.51
CA ILE A 75 10.65 -8.90 -8.77
C ILE A 75 12.17 -8.85 -8.80
N TYR A 76 12.76 -7.68 -8.59
CA TYR A 76 14.18 -7.42 -8.84
C TYR A 76 15.09 -7.94 -7.73
N ILE A 77 14.91 -9.22 -7.34
CA ILE A 77 15.66 -9.90 -6.30
C ILE A 77 16.45 -11.03 -6.95
N PRO A 78 17.79 -10.93 -7.05
CA PRO A 78 18.61 -11.91 -7.80
C PRO A 78 18.41 -13.35 -7.34
N ARG A 79 18.22 -13.60 -6.04
CA ARG A 79 17.99 -14.93 -5.49
C ARG A 79 16.74 -15.62 -6.03
N TYR A 80 15.72 -14.87 -6.47
CA TYR A 80 14.51 -15.44 -7.07
C TYR A 80 14.79 -16.17 -8.38
N LEU A 81 15.84 -15.79 -9.12
CA LEU A 81 16.20 -16.43 -10.37
C LEU A 81 16.69 -17.87 -10.15
N SER A 82 17.53 -18.09 -9.14
CA SER A 82 17.99 -19.44 -8.77
C SER A 82 16.87 -20.29 -8.18
N LEU A 83 16.09 -19.74 -7.25
CA LEU A 83 14.95 -20.43 -6.65
C LEU A 83 13.90 -20.82 -7.70
N SER A 84 13.56 -19.92 -8.63
CA SER A 84 12.60 -20.23 -9.69
C SER A 84 13.12 -21.30 -10.67
N LYS A 85 14.44 -21.38 -10.91
CA LYS A 85 15.06 -22.47 -11.69
C LYS A 85 14.90 -23.82 -10.97
N GLU A 86 15.14 -23.84 -9.67
CA GLU A 86 14.96 -25.03 -8.83
C GLU A 86 13.48 -25.47 -8.79
N LEU A 87 12.53 -24.54 -8.61
CA LEU A 87 11.08 -24.85 -8.64
C LEU A 87 10.67 -25.48 -9.97
N ARG A 88 11.14 -24.94 -11.10
CA ARG A 88 10.86 -25.53 -12.42
C ARG A 88 11.42 -26.94 -12.56
N SER A 89 12.64 -27.22 -12.06
CA SER A 89 13.19 -28.58 -12.09
C SER A 89 12.40 -29.57 -11.23
N ARG A 90 11.78 -29.09 -10.15
CA ARG A 90 10.92 -29.87 -9.26
C ARG A 90 9.44 -29.91 -9.73
N ARG A 91 9.10 -29.20 -10.81
CA ARG A 91 7.71 -29.03 -11.31
C ARG A 91 6.79 -28.38 -10.28
N ILE A 92 7.31 -27.52 -9.40
CA ILE A 92 6.53 -26.75 -8.44
C ILE A 92 6.16 -25.40 -9.07
N PRO A 93 4.86 -25.07 -9.17
CA PRO A 93 4.40 -23.79 -9.70
C PRO A 93 4.76 -22.62 -8.76
N TYR A 94 4.84 -21.43 -9.35
CA TYR A 94 4.99 -20.22 -8.56
C TYR A 94 4.18 -19.06 -9.14
N VAL A 95 3.71 -18.21 -8.26
CA VAL A 95 3.04 -16.93 -8.52
C VAL A 95 3.98 -15.80 -8.12
N ILE A 96 3.87 -14.66 -8.77
CA ILE A 96 4.62 -13.45 -8.43
C ILE A 96 3.64 -12.35 -8.04
N VAL A 97 3.88 -11.68 -6.91
CA VAL A 97 3.19 -10.45 -6.48
C VAL A 97 4.15 -9.28 -6.68
N PRO A 98 4.03 -8.49 -7.75
CA PRO A 98 5.03 -7.48 -8.10
C PRO A 98 5.00 -6.21 -7.25
N HIS A 99 3.93 -5.96 -6.49
CA HIS A 99 3.74 -4.76 -5.68
C HIS A 99 3.97 -3.45 -6.45
N GLY A 100 3.37 -3.34 -7.64
CA GLY A 100 3.50 -2.18 -8.52
C GLY A 100 4.77 -2.13 -9.37
N ALA A 101 5.74 -3.02 -9.16
CA ALA A 101 7.04 -2.96 -9.84
C ALA A 101 6.97 -3.19 -11.35
N LEU A 102 5.92 -3.85 -11.86
CA LEU A 102 5.70 -4.10 -13.30
C LEU A 102 4.94 -2.99 -14.03
N LYS A 103 4.37 -2.02 -13.32
CA LYS A 103 3.64 -0.90 -13.94
C LYS A 103 4.54 -0.09 -14.87
N LYS A 104 4.00 0.38 -16.00
CA LYS A 104 4.72 1.23 -16.97
C LYS A 104 5.43 2.41 -16.31
N GLY A 105 4.76 3.12 -15.41
CA GLY A 105 5.33 4.24 -14.65
C GLY A 105 6.54 3.85 -13.79
N ALA A 106 6.46 2.71 -13.09
CA ALA A 106 7.57 2.20 -12.28
C ALA A 106 8.81 1.81 -13.11
N GLN A 107 8.62 1.48 -14.41
CA GLN A 107 9.70 1.12 -15.31
C GLN A 107 10.50 2.33 -15.82
N GLN A 108 9.92 3.52 -15.81
CA GLN A 108 10.61 4.74 -16.26
C GLN A 108 11.78 5.13 -15.35
N LYS A 109 11.68 4.86 -14.05
CA LYS A 109 12.78 5.06 -13.11
C LYS A 109 13.90 4.05 -13.40
N SER A 110 15.09 4.54 -13.76
CA SER A 110 16.26 3.73 -14.18
C SER A 110 16.00 2.86 -15.43
N ARG A 111 15.31 3.43 -16.42
CA ARG A 111 14.78 2.76 -17.63
C ARG A 111 15.78 1.81 -18.30
N LEU A 112 17.00 2.26 -18.57
CA LEU A 112 18.01 1.43 -19.25
C LEU A 112 18.46 0.23 -18.42
N LYS A 113 18.72 0.42 -17.11
CA LYS A 113 19.10 -0.68 -16.21
C LYS A 113 17.99 -1.72 -16.09
N LYS A 114 16.73 -1.27 -15.94
CA LYS A 114 15.58 -2.18 -15.86
C LYS A 114 15.30 -2.86 -17.20
N ALA A 115 15.42 -2.19 -18.33
CA ALA A 115 15.23 -2.80 -19.63
C ALA A 115 16.23 -3.93 -19.87
N ALA A 116 17.51 -3.71 -19.57
CA ALA A 116 18.54 -4.74 -19.67
C ALA A 116 18.28 -5.91 -18.69
N ALA A 117 17.98 -5.61 -17.42
CA ALA A 117 17.66 -6.64 -16.43
C ALA A 117 16.41 -7.44 -16.79
N ASN A 118 15.38 -6.79 -17.31
CA ASN A 118 14.15 -7.43 -17.78
C ASN A 118 14.45 -8.37 -18.96
N LEU A 119 15.16 -7.90 -19.98
CA LEU A 119 15.46 -8.67 -21.18
C LEU A 119 16.32 -9.91 -20.86
N LEU A 120 17.36 -9.74 -20.05
CA LEU A 120 18.37 -10.78 -19.79
C LEU A 120 17.95 -11.78 -18.71
N LEU A 121 17.23 -11.33 -17.66
CA LEU A 121 17.05 -12.10 -16.45
C LEU A 121 15.58 -12.28 -16.07
N PHE A 122 14.84 -11.18 -15.87
CA PHE A 122 13.53 -11.23 -15.20
C PHE A 122 12.37 -11.58 -16.13
N LYS A 123 12.49 -11.38 -17.46
CA LYS A 123 11.46 -11.81 -18.42
C LYS A 123 11.19 -13.32 -18.35
N ARG A 124 12.27 -14.14 -18.24
CA ARG A 124 12.15 -15.59 -18.09
C ARG A 124 11.52 -15.98 -16.75
N PHE A 125 11.84 -15.24 -15.67
CA PHE A 125 11.23 -15.43 -14.35
C PHE A 125 9.74 -15.11 -14.40
N CYS A 126 9.35 -13.95 -14.92
CA CYS A 126 7.93 -13.55 -15.00
C CYS A 126 7.12 -14.47 -15.95
N ASN A 127 7.66 -14.82 -17.12
CA ASN A 127 6.96 -15.68 -18.07
C ASN A 127 6.89 -17.16 -17.65
N GLY A 128 7.71 -17.58 -16.72
CA GLY A 128 7.70 -18.92 -16.16
C GLY A 128 6.79 -19.07 -14.93
N ALA A 129 6.20 -17.99 -14.45
CA ALA A 129 5.22 -18.01 -13.39
C ALA A 129 3.90 -18.63 -13.87
N ALA A 130 3.22 -19.36 -12.99
CA ALA A 130 1.86 -19.86 -13.23
C ALA A 130 0.84 -18.70 -13.28
N GLY A 131 1.12 -17.61 -12.55
CA GLY A 131 0.33 -16.39 -12.58
C GLY A 131 1.08 -15.19 -12.00
N ILE A 132 0.59 -13.99 -12.31
CA ILE A 132 1.01 -12.72 -11.72
C ILE A 132 -0.16 -12.15 -10.93
N GLN A 133 -0.03 -12.08 -9.63
CA GLN A 133 -1.02 -11.47 -8.75
C GLN A 133 -0.81 -9.95 -8.73
N CYS A 134 -1.68 -9.22 -9.38
CA CYS A 134 -1.75 -7.77 -9.32
C CYS A 134 -2.63 -7.34 -8.13
N LEU A 135 -2.29 -6.24 -7.48
CA LEU A 135 -3.05 -5.74 -6.33
C LEU A 135 -4.26 -4.89 -6.75
N THR A 136 -4.28 -4.39 -7.99
CA THR A 136 -5.37 -3.58 -8.56
C THR A 136 -5.55 -3.89 -10.03
N GLU A 137 -6.74 -3.59 -10.59
CA GLU A 137 -7.01 -3.70 -12.04
C GLU A 137 -6.07 -2.79 -12.85
N ILE A 138 -5.72 -1.61 -12.34
CA ILE A 138 -4.77 -0.71 -13.00
C ILE A 138 -3.38 -1.34 -13.04
N GLU A 139 -2.92 -1.98 -11.97
CA GLU A 139 -1.65 -2.72 -11.98
C GLU A 139 -1.67 -3.84 -13.03
N LYS A 140 -2.77 -4.57 -13.14
CA LYS A 140 -2.96 -5.63 -14.14
C LYS A 140 -2.87 -5.08 -15.57
N GLN A 141 -3.59 -4.00 -15.87
CA GLN A 141 -3.61 -3.36 -17.21
C GLN A 141 -2.26 -2.74 -17.59
N GLU A 142 -1.55 -2.16 -16.62
CA GLU A 142 -0.26 -1.50 -16.84
C GLU A 142 0.96 -2.43 -16.76
N SER A 143 0.78 -3.68 -16.34
CA SER A 143 1.88 -4.65 -16.21
C SER A 143 2.48 -5.00 -17.57
N ILE A 144 3.81 -4.88 -17.67
CA ILE A 144 4.54 -5.04 -18.94
C ILE A 144 5.02 -6.47 -19.21
N MET A 145 4.93 -7.37 -18.24
CA MET A 145 5.43 -8.76 -18.32
C MET A 145 4.53 -9.71 -17.55
N GLY A 146 4.63 -10.99 -17.91
CA GLY A 146 3.92 -12.09 -17.27
C GLY A 146 2.76 -12.61 -18.12
N LYS A 147 2.25 -13.74 -17.70
CA LYS A 147 1.05 -14.40 -18.25
C LYS A 147 0.09 -14.66 -17.11
N ASN A 148 -1.19 -14.94 -17.42
CA ASN A 148 -2.21 -15.24 -16.42
C ASN A 148 -2.24 -14.20 -15.29
N LEU A 149 -2.43 -12.91 -15.66
CA LEU A 149 -2.55 -11.83 -14.70
C LEU A 149 -3.94 -11.86 -14.07
N PHE A 150 -4.00 -11.91 -12.76
CA PHE A 150 -5.24 -11.84 -11.98
C PHE A 150 -5.14 -10.76 -10.89
N VAL A 151 -6.27 -10.33 -10.37
CA VAL A 151 -6.32 -9.34 -9.28
C VAL A 151 -6.70 -10.03 -7.98
N ALA A 152 -5.80 -9.93 -6.99
CA ALA A 152 -6.07 -10.26 -5.61
C ALA A 152 -5.38 -9.19 -4.74
N PRO A 153 -6.16 -8.29 -4.12
CA PRO A 153 -5.65 -7.11 -3.44
C PRO A 153 -4.96 -7.45 -2.11
N ASN A 154 -4.28 -6.46 -1.51
CA ASN A 154 -3.99 -6.51 -0.08
C ASN A 154 -5.28 -6.28 0.70
N GLY A 155 -5.34 -6.82 1.91
CA GLY A 155 -6.40 -6.52 2.85
C GLY A 155 -6.03 -5.41 3.83
N VAL A 156 -6.99 -5.04 4.66
CA VAL A 156 -6.82 -4.18 5.82
C VAL A 156 -7.35 -4.89 7.06
N GLU A 157 -6.74 -4.61 8.19
CA GLU A 157 -7.24 -5.07 9.49
C GLU A 157 -8.33 -4.11 9.99
N MET A 158 -9.48 -4.66 10.37
CA MET A 158 -10.55 -3.86 10.95
C MET A 158 -10.23 -3.61 12.43
N PRO A 159 -10.10 -2.34 12.85
CA PRO A 159 -9.77 -2.03 14.23
C PRO A 159 -10.94 -2.29 15.17
N ALA A 160 -10.64 -2.58 16.45
CA ALA A 160 -11.66 -2.75 17.47
C ALA A 160 -12.40 -1.44 17.81
N VAL A 161 -11.82 -0.29 17.50
CA VAL A 161 -12.38 1.04 17.76
C VAL A 161 -12.30 1.88 16.50
N THR A 162 -13.43 2.42 16.09
CA THR A 162 -13.55 3.36 14.97
C THR A 162 -13.86 4.77 15.47
N LYS A 163 -13.75 5.76 14.58
CA LYS A 163 -14.05 7.15 14.92
C LYS A 163 -15.54 7.32 15.28
N ALA A 164 -15.79 7.78 16.50
CA ALA A 164 -17.16 7.91 17.04
C ALA A 164 -17.80 9.28 16.77
N SER A 165 -16.98 10.33 16.59
CA SER A 165 -17.49 11.70 16.40
C SER A 165 -16.49 12.56 15.62
N PHE A 166 -16.99 13.63 15.02
CA PHE A 166 -16.23 14.60 14.26
C PHE A 166 -16.37 15.99 14.86
N ARG A 167 -15.37 16.83 14.66
CA ARG A 167 -15.39 18.24 15.05
C ARG A 167 -16.38 19.01 14.17
N THR A 168 -17.05 19.99 14.75
CA THR A 168 -18.07 20.79 14.06
C THR A 168 -17.56 22.15 13.60
N ASP A 169 -16.57 22.71 14.29
CA ASP A 169 -16.06 24.07 14.09
C ASP A 169 -14.63 24.15 13.56
N GLU A 170 -13.92 23.02 13.50
CA GLU A 170 -12.57 22.88 12.93
C GLU A 170 -12.46 21.61 12.08
N THR A 171 -11.40 21.46 11.27
CA THR A 171 -11.13 20.24 10.51
C THR A 171 -9.66 19.88 10.55
N HIS A 172 -9.36 18.67 11.05
CA HIS A 172 -8.01 18.14 11.09
C HIS A 172 -7.79 17.16 9.94
N PHE A 173 -6.95 17.57 9.00
CA PHE A 173 -6.46 16.71 7.93
C PHE A 173 -5.22 15.96 8.39
N VAL A 174 -5.06 14.72 7.99
CA VAL A 174 -3.88 13.91 8.29
C VAL A 174 -3.35 13.19 7.06
N TYR A 175 -2.05 13.19 6.90
CA TYR A 175 -1.31 12.30 6.02
C TYR A 175 -0.38 11.42 6.84
N ILE A 176 -0.39 10.11 6.58
CA ILE A 176 0.56 9.15 7.19
C ILE A 176 1.20 8.33 6.08
N GLY A 177 2.51 8.49 5.88
CA GLY A 177 3.22 7.76 4.83
C GLY A 177 4.65 8.26 4.64
N ARG A 178 5.38 7.64 3.71
CA ARG A 178 6.75 8.09 3.40
C ARG A 178 6.75 9.52 2.86
N ILE A 179 7.64 10.34 3.36
CA ILE A 179 7.84 11.71 2.89
C ILE A 179 8.68 11.66 1.61
N LEU A 180 7.98 11.50 0.48
CA LEU A 180 8.53 11.53 -0.87
C LEU A 180 7.79 12.61 -1.68
N PRO A 181 8.21 13.88 -1.62
CA PRO A 181 7.41 15.03 -2.04
C PRO A 181 6.77 14.86 -3.40
N PHE A 182 7.54 14.50 -4.43
CA PHE A 182 7.01 14.35 -5.78
C PHE A 182 6.12 13.11 -5.95
N ILE A 183 6.55 11.93 -5.49
CA ILE A 183 5.80 10.66 -5.71
C ILE A 183 4.48 10.67 -4.93
N LYS A 184 4.54 11.12 -3.67
CA LYS A 184 3.37 11.22 -2.80
C LYS A 184 2.57 12.50 -2.99
N GLY A 185 3.02 13.38 -3.90
CA GLY A 185 2.33 14.62 -4.23
C GLY A 185 2.21 15.60 -3.06
N LEU A 186 3.14 15.52 -2.09
CA LEU A 186 3.11 16.41 -0.92
C LEU A 186 3.35 17.87 -1.32
N ASP A 187 4.08 18.10 -2.39
CA ASP A 187 4.22 19.39 -3.05
C ASP A 187 2.86 19.92 -3.53
N LEU A 188 2.05 19.09 -4.18
CA LEU A 188 0.69 19.46 -4.61
C LEU A 188 -0.24 19.71 -3.42
N MET A 189 -0.11 18.89 -2.37
CA MET A 189 -0.88 19.04 -1.13
C MET A 189 -0.63 20.41 -0.49
N ILE A 190 0.64 20.79 -0.30
CA ILE A 190 1.02 22.07 0.29
C ILE A 190 0.59 23.23 -0.62
N GLN A 191 0.75 23.09 -1.95
CA GLN A 191 0.27 24.10 -2.89
C GLN A 191 -1.25 24.30 -2.81
N ALA A 192 -2.04 23.22 -2.66
CA ALA A 192 -3.48 23.31 -2.49
C ALA A 192 -3.88 24.04 -1.19
N PHE A 193 -3.19 23.73 -0.09
CA PHE A 193 -3.36 24.47 1.17
C PHE A 193 -2.99 25.95 1.02
N ALA A 194 -1.94 26.27 0.26
CA ALA A 194 -1.54 27.66 0.01
C ALA A 194 -2.56 28.43 -0.86
N LEU A 195 -3.21 27.76 -1.82
CA LEU A 195 -4.25 28.36 -2.66
C LEU A 195 -5.47 28.80 -1.82
N GLU A 196 -5.88 28.01 -0.85
CA GLU A 196 -7.07 28.22 -0.03
C GLU A 196 -6.75 28.60 1.43
N LYS A 197 -5.55 29.11 1.70
CA LYS A 197 -5.06 29.36 3.07
C LYS A 197 -5.97 30.25 3.91
N ASP A 198 -6.54 31.29 3.31
CA ASP A 198 -7.39 32.23 4.05
C ASP A 198 -8.75 31.58 4.41
N PHE A 199 -9.34 30.83 3.49
CA PHE A 199 -10.53 30.00 3.75
C PHE A 199 -10.25 28.95 4.83
N LEU A 200 -9.11 28.25 4.74
CA LEU A 200 -8.74 27.22 5.70
C LEU A 200 -8.48 27.78 7.10
N ARG A 201 -7.91 29.00 7.21
CA ARG A 201 -7.73 29.71 8.49
C ARG A 201 -9.09 30.11 9.09
N GLU A 202 -9.97 30.71 8.30
CA GLU A 202 -11.33 31.09 8.72
C GLU A 202 -12.09 29.88 9.30
N HIS A 203 -11.92 28.71 8.68
CA HIS A 203 -12.58 27.47 9.08
C HIS A 203 -11.76 26.62 10.07
N ARG A 204 -10.70 27.16 10.66
CA ARG A 204 -9.84 26.50 11.67
C ARG A 204 -9.33 25.12 11.21
N CYS A 205 -8.85 25.05 9.97
CA CYS A 205 -8.30 23.81 9.43
C CYS A 205 -6.82 23.68 9.80
N ARG A 206 -6.35 22.43 9.92
CA ARG A 206 -4.93 22.10 10.02
C ARG A 206 -4.59 20.82 9.29
N LEU A 207 -3.32 20.66 8.90
CA LEU A 207 -2.78 19.47 8.28
C LEU A 207 -1.58 18.97 9.07
N ASP A 208 -1.64 17.74 9.52
CA ASP A 208 -0.53 17.04 10.15
C ASP A 208 0.03 15.98 9.18
N ILE A 209 1.33 16.07 8.85
CA ILE A 209 2.04 15.16 7.93
C ILE A 209 2.99 14.30 8.75
N TYR A 210 2.71 13.00 8.85
CA TYR A 210 3.52 12.01 9.56
C TYR A 210 4.28 11.11 8.61
N GLY A 211 5.58 10.93 8.85
CA GLY A 211 6.37 9.98 8.08
C GLY A 211 7.84 9.96 8.46
N PRO A 212 8.60 8.97 7.91
CA PRO A 212 10.04 8.94 8.14
C PRO A 212 10.69 10.19 7.55
N THR A 213 11.54 10.82 8.32
CA THR A 213 12.26 12.04 7.93
C THR A 213 13.33 11.80 6.87
N GLU A 214 13.69 10.54 6.65
CA GLU A 214 14.66 10.09 5.67
C GLU A 214 14.14 8.90 4.86
N ASP A 215 14.48 8.84 3.59
CA ASP A 215 14.33 7.65 2.73
C ASP A 215 15.69 7.35 2.08
N ARG A 216 16.25 6.16 2.37
CA ARG A 216 17.55 5.70 1.83
C ARG A 216 18.70 6.68 2.04
N GLY A 217 18.77 7.28 3.23
CA GLY A 217 19.81 8.25 3.62
C GLY A 217 19.62 9.66 3.04
N VAL A 218 18.45 9.95 2.44
CA VAL A 218 18.10 11.29 1.95
C VAL A 218 16.99 11.86 2.80
N SER A 219 17.22 13.01 3.43
CA SER A 219 16.19 13.75 4.16
C SER A 219 15.44 14.69 3.23
N PHE A 220 14.11 14.58 3.20
CA PHE A 220 13.22 15.49 2.48
C PHE A 220 12.61 16.58 3.38
N VAL A 221 12.94 16.61 4.66
CA VAL A 221 12.41 17.61 5.60
C VAL A 221 12.74 19.04 5.17
N PRO A 222 14.00 19.38 4.74
CA PRO A 222 14.31 20.74 4.28
C PRO A 222 13.49 21.19 3.06
N GLU A 223 13.24 20.25 2.12
CA GLU A 223 12.42 20.49 0.94
C GLU A 223 10.95 20.76 1.33
N MET A 224 10.38 19.95 2.20
CA MET A 224 9.02 20.13 2.71
C MET A 224 8.86 21.46 3.45
N GLN A 225 9.82 21.81 4.31
CA GLN A 225 9.83 23.09 5.00
C GLN A 225 9.92 24.28 4.02
N ALA A 226 10.65 24.12 2.92
CA ALA A 226 10.70 25.15 1.87
C ALA A 226 9.32 25.33 1.20
N TYR A 227 8.62 24.25 0.86
CA TYR A 227 7.26 24.32 0.29
C TYR A 227 6.29 25.02 1.27
N ILE A 228 6.32 24.65 2.56
CA ILE A 228 5.45 25.23 3.59
C ILE A 228 5.70 26.75 3.71
N ARG A 229 6.97 27.19 3.81
CA ARG A 229 7.33 28.62 3.87
C ARG A 229 6.94 29.36 2.59
N GLN A 230 7.21 28.81 1.42
CA GLN A 230 6.85 29.43 0.13
C GLN A 230 5.33 29.58 -0.02
N GLY A 231 4.56 28.64 0.51
CA GLY A 231 3.08 28.71 0.52
C GLY A 231 2.54 29.71 1.56
N GLY A 232 3.32 30.08 2.57
CA GLY A 232 2.89 30.92 3.70
C GLY A 232 1.80 30.20 4.51
N VAL A 233 2.02 28.90 4.82
CA VAL A 233 1.08 28.01 5.52
C VAL A 233 1.70 27.32 6.73
N GLU A 234 2.69 27.97 7.35
CA GLU A 234 3.40 27.45 8.54
C GLU A 234 2.50 27.28 9.75
N ASP A 235 1.42 28.04 9.79
CA ASP A 235 0.38 27.96 10.83
C ASP A 235 -0.67 26.87 10.55
N LEU A 236 -0.77 26.37 9.31
CA LEU A 236 -1.75 25.36 8.88
C LEU A 236 -1.14 23.97 8.75
N VAL A 237 0.16 23.86 8.49
CA VAL A 237 0.80 22.58 8.10
C VAL A 237 1.96 22.26 9.04
N SER A 238 1.89 21.11 9.70
CA SER A 238 2.92 20.59 10.60
C SER A 238 3.54 19.30 10.06
N LEU A 239 4.88 19.17 10.22
CA LEU A 239 5.62 17.96 9.90
C LEU A 239 5.99 17.22 11.17
N HIS A 240 5.75 15.92 11.18
CA HIS A 240 6.03 15.04 12.31
C HIS A 240 6.86 13.82 11.88
N SER A 241 7.51 13.18 12.85
CA SER A 241 8.15 11.88 12.65
C SER A 241 7.12 10.77 12.40
N SER A 242 7.61 9.57 12.05
CA SER A 242 6.75 8.40 11.84
C SER A 242 5.99 8.02 13.10
N VAL A 243 4.72 7.66 12.90
CA VAL A 243 3.86 7.07 13.94
C VAL A 243 3.54 5.62 13.58
N VAL A 244 3.52 4.74 14.57
CA VAL A 244 3.24 3.30 14.41
C VAL A 244 2.35 2.79 15.53
N ARG A 245 1.66 1.67 15.29
CA ARG A 245 0.84 0.97 16.29
C ARG A 245 -0.16 1.92 16.99
N GLU A 246 -0.19 1.92 18.34
CA GLU A 246 -1.16 2.69 19.14
C GLU A 246 -1.06 4.21 18.91
N GLU A 247 0.14 4.74 18.62
CA GLU A 247 0.30 6.16 18.29
C GLU A 247 -0.38 6.50 16.96
N LYS A 248 -0.20 5.66 15.95
CA LYS A 248 -0.88 5.79 14.65
C LYS A 248 -2.39 5.70 14.81
N GLN A 249 -2.88 4.77 15.61
CA GLN A 249 -4.31 4.66 15.92
C GLN A 249 -4.83 5.95 16.55
N ARG A 250 -4.13 6.50 17.54
CA ARG A 250 -4.53 7.76 18.18
C ARG A 250 -4.60 8.91 17.18
N VAL A 251 -3.59 9.04 16.33
CA VAL A 251 -3.53 10.08 15.29
C VAL A 251 -4.71 9.95 14.33
N LEU A 252 -5.02 8.72 13.84
CA LEU A 252 -6.16 8.50 12.96
C LEU A 252 -7.49 8.83 13.65
N LEU A 253 -7.71 8.37 14.87
CA LEU A 253 -8.94 8.63 15.62
C LEU A 253 -9.12 10.13 15.99
N ASP A 254 -8.01 10.87 16.15
CA ASP A 254 -8.05 12.32 16.42
C ASP A 254 -8.21 13.16 15.15
N SER A 255 -7.99 12.63 13.98
CA SER A 255 -8.13 13.34 12.70
C SER A 255 -9.55 13.26 12.15
N ASP A 256 -9.95 14.17 11.27
CA ASP A 256 -11.28 14.20 10.66
C ASP A 256 -11.28 13.72 9.21
N ILE A 257 -10.20 13.98 8.48
CA ILE A 257 -10.06 13.60 7.07
C ILE A 257 -8.64 13.07 6.84
N PHE A 258 -8.54 11.92 6.21
CA PHE A 258 -7.26 11.43 5.69
C PHE A 258 -7.03 11.99 4.28
N ILE A 259 -5.85 12.59 4.03
CA ILE A 259 -5.52 13.17 2.73
C ILE A 259 -4.32 12.47 2.11
N GLN A 260 -4.42 12.04 0.84
CA GLN A 260 -3.31 11.46 0.08
C GLN A 260 -3.33 11.90 -1.38
N THR A 261 -2.34 12.70 -1.76
CA THR A 261 -2.27 13.36 -3.08
C THR A 261 -1.26 12.72 -4.03
N SER A 262 -1.02 11.42 -3.87
CA SER A 262 -0.01 10.69 -4.64
C SER A 262 -0.21 10.79 -6.15
N ARG A 263 0.88 10.98 -6.90
CA ARG A 263 0.90 10.92 -8.37
C ARG A 263 0.84 9.48 -8.89
N THR A 264 1.27 8.52 -8.09
CA THR A 264 1.20 7.10 -8.43
C THR A 264 1.30 6.22 -7.18
N GLU A 265 0.45 5.19 -7.13
CA GLU A 265 0.48 4.14 -6.11
C GLU A 265 0.37 2.75 -6.76
N GLY A 266 0.87 1.74 -6.05
CA GLY A 266 0.53 0.35 -6.33
C GLY A 266 -0.84 0.02 -5.74
N MET A 267 -0.87 -0.08 -4.41
CA MET A 267 -2.07 -0.15 -3.59
C MET A 267 -1.84 0.70 -2.34
N PRO A 268 -2.62 1.75 -2.13
CA PRO A 268 -2.36 2.71 -1.06
C PRO A 268 -2.90 2.22 0.29
N MET A 269 -2.10 1.45 1.02
CA MET A 269 -2.49 0.87 2.32
C MET A 269 -2.93 1.92 3.34
N GLY A 270 -2.32 3.13 3.31
CA GLY A 270 -2.71 4.23 4.19
C GLY A 270 -4.16 4.66 4.02
N ILE A 271 -4.68 4.65 2.78
CA ILE A 271 -6.08 4.96 2.50
C ILE A 271 -6.99 3.87 3.09
N LEU A 272 -6.72 2.59 2.81
CA LEU A 272 -7.52 1.49 3.35
C LEU A 272 -7.53 1.47 4.88
N GLU A 273 -6.39 1.76 5.48
CA GLU A 273 -6.25 1.85 6.92
C GLU A 273 -7.06 3.04 7.49
N ALA A 274 -7.00 4.22 6.85
CA ALA A 274 -7.82 5.36 7.27
C ALA A 274 -9.31 5.06 7.14
N LEU A 275 -9.74 4.44 6.04
CA LEU A 275 -11.13 4.01 5.85
C LEU A 275 -11.58 3.03 6.93
N SER A 276 -10.72 2.07 7.34
CA SER A 276 -11.06 1.11 8.40
C SER A 276 -11.29 1.76 9.77
N TYR A 277 -10.63 2.89 10.04
CA TYR A 277 -10.90 3.70 11.22
C TYR A 277 -12.12 4.62 11.08
N GLY A 278 -12.75 4.66 9.90
CA GLY A 278 -13.92 5.51 9.61
C GLY A 278 -13.54 6.94 9.23
N LEU A 279 -12.35 7.21 8.70
CA LEU A 279 -12.00 8.53 8.19
C LEU A 279 -12.44 8.68 6.74
N PRO A 280 -13.26 9.67 6.40
CA PRO A 280 -13.43 10.11 5.03
C PRO A 280 -12.07 10.47 4.41
N CYS A 281 -11.90 10.15 3.12
CA CYS A 281 -10.60 10.31 2.46
C CYS A 281 -10.67 11.33 1.31
N LEU A 282 -9.73 12.31 1.28
CA LEU A 282 -9.51 13.17 0.14
C LEU A 282 -8.29 12.66 -0.62
N VAL A 283 -8.48 12.14 -1.84
CA VAL A 283 -7.41 11.45 -2.56
C VAL A 283 -7.37 11.85 -4.03
N THR A 284 -6.18 11.80 -4.62
CA THR A 284 -5.97 12.06 -6.05
C THR A 284 -6.15 10.80 -6.91
N GLU A 285 -6.35 10.97 -8.19
CA GLU A 285 -6.49 9.88 -9.17
C GLU A 285 -5.27 8.94 -9.21
N GLY A 286 -4.07 9.47 -8.93
CA GLY A 286 -2.86 8.67 -8.84
C GLY A 286 -2.84 7.63 -7.73
N THR A 287 -3.78 7.70 -6.78
CA THR A 287 -3.95 6.70 -5.73
C THR A 287 -4.70 5.44 -6.19
N THR A 288 -5.36 5.50 -7.35
CA THR A 288 -6.24 4.46 -7.90
C THR A 288 -7.58 4.25 -7.15
N PHE A 289 -7.80 4.95 -6.04
CA PHE A 289 -8.99 4.84 -5.20
C PHE A 289 -9.96 6.03 -5.33
N ALA A 290 -9.58 7.11 -6.01
CA ALA A 290 -10.33 8.37 -6.02
C ALA A 290 -11.79 8.21 -6.49
N GLN A 291 -12.01 7.52 -7.61
CA GLN A 291 -13.35 7.30 -8.14
C GLN A 291 -14.18 6.38 -7.24
N THR A 292 -13.56 5.34 -6.67
CA THR A 292 -14.24 4.41 -5.77
C THR A 292 -14.66 5.11 -4.47
N ILE A 293 -13.80 5.92 -3.88
CA ILE A 293 -14.09 6.72 -2.66
C ILE A 293 -15.22 7.70 -2.93
N GLN A 294 -15.17 8.45 -4.03
CA GLN A 294 -16.23 9.40 -4.39
C GLN A 294 -17.54 8.69 -4.70
N GLY A 295 -17.50 7.59 -5.46
CA GLY A 295 -18.69 6.81 -5.84
C GLY A 295 -19.39 6.16 -4.65
N ASN A 296 -18.68 5.78 -3.62
CA ASN A 296 -19.22 5.25 -2.36
C ASN A 296 -19.53 6.35 -1.32
N ASN A 297 -19.40 7.62 -1.66
CA ASN A 297 -19.61 8.74 -0.74
C ASN A 297 -18.79 8.61 0.57
N ALA A 298 -17.54 8.10 0.45
CA ALA A 298 -16.60 7.93 1.55
C ALA A 298 -15.49 9.00 1.55
N GLY A 299 -15.64 10.05 0.73
CA GLY A 299 -14.68 11.14 0.61
C GLY A 299 -14.72 11.86 -0.73
N TRP A 300 -13.58 12.44 -1.13
CA TRP A 300 -13.47 13.35 -2.28
C TRP A 300 -12.37 12.92 -3.24
N ASN A 301 -12.64 13.11 -4.52
CA ASN A 301 -11.63 13.03 -5.58
C ASN A 301 -10.97 14.40 -5.74
N GLY A 302 -9.68 14.50 -5.43
CA GLY A 302 -8.86 15.71 -5.56
C GLY A 302 -8.26 15.91 -6.96
N GLY A 303 -8.64 15.10 -7.95
CA GLY A 303 -8.11 15.20 -9.32
C GLY A 303 -6.60 14.93 -9.40
N THR A 304 -5.87 15.73 -10.18
CA THR A 304 -4.46 15.50 -10.50
C THR A 304 -3.53 16.71 -10.28
N CYS A 305 -4.07 17.86 -9.86
CA CYS A 305 -3.31 19.10 -9.68
C CYS A 305 -3.70 19.85 -8.40
N ALA A 306 -2.89 20.80 -8.00
CA ALA A 306 -3.11 21.58 -6.77
C ALA A 306 -4.46 22.31 -6.76
N GLN A 307 -4.89 22.84 -7.92
CA GLN A 307 -6.17 23.55 -8.02
C GLN A 307 -7.39 22.63 -7.70
N THR A 308 -7.43 21.44 -8.31
CA THR A 308 -8.53 20.48 -8.06
C THR A 308 -8.49 19.91 -6.64
N ILE A 309 -7.30 19.77 -6.05
CA ILE A 309 -7.15 19.41 -4.63
C ILE A 309 -7.70 20.52 -3.75
N ALA A 310 -7.41 21.80 -4.06
CA ALA A 310 -7.89 22.96 -3.32
C ALA A 310 -9.42 23.06 -3.33
N GLU A 311 -10.05 22.86 -4.49
CA GLU A 311 -11.50 22.77 -4.63
C GLU A 311 -12.10 21.64 -3.77
N ALA A 312 -11.44 20.47 -3.76
CA ALA A 312 -11.84 19.33 -2.93
C ALA A 312 -11.67 19.60 -1.43
N LEU A 313 -10.62 20.36 -1.01
CA LEU A 313 -10.45 20.81 0.38
C LEU A 313 -11.64 21.70 0.82
N CYS A 314 -12.00 22.70 0.02
CA CYS A 314 -13.16 23.56 0.32
C CYS A 314 -14.48 22.76 0.39
N SER A 315 -14.68 21.83 -0.56
CA SER A 315 -15.84 20.93 -0.55
C SER A 315 -15.88 20.07 0.71
N ALA A 316 -14.74 19.54 1.14
CA ALA A 316 -14.61 18.72 2.33
C ALA A 316 -14.99 19.51 3.60
N VAL A 317 -14.40 20.69 3.78
CA VAL A 317 -14.70 21.57 4.93
C VAL A 317 -16.18 21.96 4.98
N ASN A 318 -16.79 22.26 3.85
CA ASN A 318 -18.22 22.59 3.76
C ASN A 318 -19.15 21.38 4.00
N SER A 319 -18.60 20.17 4.00
CA SER A 319 -19.35 18.91 4.18
C SER A 319 -19.29 18.35 5.61
N ARG A 320 -18.82 19.10 6.59
CA ARG A 320 -18.64 18.63 7.99
C ARG A 320 -19.85 17.91 8.57
N SER A 321 -21.06 18.43 8.31
CA SER A 321 -22.31 17.82 8.79
C SER A 321 -22.54 16.40 8.26
N ARG A 322 -21.84 15.99 7.20
CA ARG A 322 -21.96 14.68 6.56
C ARG A 322 -20.84 13.71 6.93
N PHE A 323 -19.86 14.14 7.74
CA PHE A 323 -18.72 13.28 8.09
C PHE A 323 -19.14 11.96 8.76
N GLY A 324 -20.20 11.97 9.58
CA GLY A 324 -20.73 10.76 10.19
C GLY A 324 -21.27 9.74 9.16
N GLU A 325 -22.01 10.21 8.14
CA GLU A 325 -22.47 9.39 7.02
C GLU A 325 -21.29 8.85 6.21
N MET A 326 -20.34 9.73 5.86
CA MET A 326 -19.15 9.36 5.10
C MET A 326 -18.25 8.37 5.86
N SER A 327 -18.20 8.49 7.18
CA SER A 327 -17.46 7.54 8.06
C SER A 327 -18.06 6.14 8.01
N ALA A 328 -19.39 6.01 8.06
CA ALA A 328 -20.04 4.71 7.93
C ALA A 328 -19.74 4.07 6.56
N ASN A 329 -19.78 4.86 5.50
CA ASN A 329 -19.42 4.41 4.15
C ASN A 329 -17.93 4.01 4.03
N ALA A 330 -17.04 4.75 4.70
CA ALA A 330 -15.60 4.44 4.76
C ALA A 330 -15.36 3.08 5.42
N ILE A 331 -16.00 2.81 6.56
CA ILE A 331 -15.91 1.51 7.26
C ILE A 331 -16.44 0.40 6.35
N HIS A 332 -17.60 0.57 5.72
CA HIS A 332 -18.15 -0.44 4.82
C HIS A 332 -17.22 -0.76 3.64
N MET A 333 -16.61 0.26 3.03
CA MET A 333 -15.59 0.05 2.00
C MET A 333 -14.38 -0.74 2.53
N ALA A 334 -13.95 -0.49 3.76
CA ALA A 334 -12.81 -1.20 4.35
C ALA A 334 -13.15 -2.68 4.65
N GLU A 335 -14.38 -2.99 5.04
CA GLU A 335 -14.86 -4.36 5.26
C GLU A 335 -14.74 -5.21 3.99
N ASP A 336 -15.09 -4.66 2.83
CA ASP A 336 -14.95 -5.32 1.52
C ASP A 336 -13.47 -5.62 1.18
N HIS A 337 -12.55 -4.89 1.79
CA HIS A 337 -11.10 -5.04 1.63
C HIS A 337 -10.44 -5.71 2.85
N SER A 338 -11.15 -6.52 3.62
CA SER A 338 -10.58 -7.25 4.75
C SER A 338 -9.50 -8.25 4.31
N TRP A 339 -8.55 -8.56 5.20
CA TRP A 339 -7.54 -9.60 4.94
C TRP A 339 -8.17 -10.97 4.68
N ASP A 340 -9.32 -11.28 5.26
CA ASP A 340 -10.03 -12.54 5.02
C ASP A 340 -10.54 -12.62 3.58
N SER A 341 -11.22 -11.57 3.10
CA SER A 341 -11.68 -11.48 1.71
C SER A 341 -10.52 -11.53 0.70
N ALA A 342 -9.43 -10.78 0.98
CA ALA A 342 -8.23 -10.78 0.16
C ALA A 342 -7.57 -12.17 0.10
N ALA A 343 -7.51 -12.89 1.23
CA ALA A 343 -6.94 -14.23 1.30
C ALA A 343 -7.80 -15.24 0.54
N ALA A 344 -9.12 -15.22 0.70
CA ALA A 344 -10.04 -16.09 -0.03
C ALA A 344 -9.89 -15.92 -1.55
N THR A 345 -9.84 -14.66 -2.01
CA THR A 345 -9.64 -14.32 -3.44
C THR A 345 -8.29 -14.85 -3.95
N ALA A 346 -7.20 -14.60 -3.24
CA ALA A 346 -5.87 -15.06 -3.64
C ALA A 346 -5.79 -16.60 -3.72
N ILE A 347 -6.30 -17.28 -2.70
CA ILE A 347 -6.31 -18.75 -2.65
C ILE A 347 -7.17 -19.36 -3.78
N GLY A 348 -8.31 -18.74 -4.13
CA GLY A 348 -9.11 -19.15 -5.28
C GLY A 348 -8.30 -19.15 -6.59
N HIS A 349 -7.61 -18.04 -6.87
CA HIS A 349 -6.74 -17.94 -8.05
C HIS A 349 -5.52 -18.89 -7.99
N TYR A 350 -4.96 -19.15 -6.81
CA TYR A 350 -3.87 -20.11 -6.67
C TYR A 350 -4.33 -21.54 -7.02
N GLN A 351 -5.55 -21.90 -6.61
CA GLN A 351 -6.16 -23.20 -6.98
C GLN A 351 -6.39 -23.31 -8.50
N GLU A 352 -6.80 -22.22 -9.17
CA GLU A 352 -6.91 -22.17 -10.63
C GLU A 352 -5.55 -22.38 -11.30
N CYS A 353 -4.50 -21.68 -10.86
CA CYS A 353 -3.14 -21.86 -11.35
C CYS A 353 -2.60 -23.30 -11.20
N LEU A 354 -3.13 -24.08 -10.25
CA LEU A 354 -2.75 -25.48 -10.05
C LEU A 354 -3.51 -26.43 -11.01
N LYS A 355 -4.74 -26.08 -11.43
CA LYS A 355 -5.58 -26.91 -12.33
C LYS A 355 -5.17 -26.80 -13.80
N GLU A 356 -4.61 -25.67 -14.23
CA GLU A 356 -4.20 -25.41 -15.63
C GLU A 356 -2.88 -26.13 -16.04
N ARG A 357 -2.46 -27.15 -15.31
CA ARG A 357 -1.27 -27.97 -15.55
C ARG A 357 -1.64 -29.43 -15.88
#